data_776689b40a091ae708f76b9194ce0921
#
_entry.id   776689b40a091ae708f76b9194ce0921
#
_cell.length_a   1.000
_cell.length_b   1.000
_cell.length_c   1.000
_cell.angle_alpha   90.00
_cell.angle_beta   90.00
_cell.angle_gamma   90.00
#
_symmetry.space_group_name_H-M   'P 1'
#
loop_
_entity.id
_entity.type
_entity.pdbx_description
1 polymer ?
#
loop_
_entity_poly.entity_id
_entity_poly.type
_entity_poly.pdbx_seq_one_letter_code
_entity_poly.pdbx_strand_id
1 'polypeptide(L)'
;MRALLLVLLLGLSACAEVPLNRSPDSATGVTGSAPQESAEAESKAGSSAAVQELVANSRTSRAGGDYAHALADIERAIRIEPRNPYLWLELGETHLDRGDPQQAAATARKAMSVAGSDSAAKAAAENLLSRASRQ
;
A
#
# COMPACT_ATOMS: atom_id res chain seq x y z
N MET A 1 16.77 -18.62 -44.66
CA MET A 1 17.07 -20.07 -44.54
C MET A 1 16.76 -20.43 -43.10
N ARG A 2 15.61 -21.03 -42.87
CA ARG A 2 15.40 -22.45 -42.49
C ARG A 2 15.96 -22.71 -41.08
N ALA A 3 15.30 -23.19 -40.09
CA ALA A 3 14.11 -24.05 -39.94
C ALA A 3 13.64 -23.88 -38.49
N LEU A 4 12.39 -23.71 -38.12
CA LEU A 4 11.42 -24.80 -37.94
C LEU A 4 11.90 -25.88 -36.98
N LEU A 5 11.42 -25.84 -35.75
CA LEU A 5 11.11 -27.06 -35.01
C LEU A 5 10.03 -26.79 -33.97
N LEU A 6 8.84 -27.21 -34.32
CA LEU A 6 7.68 -27.48 -33.48
C LEU A 6 8.03 -28.66 -32.55
N VAL A 7 7.86 -28.47 -31.26
CA VAL A 7 7.60 -29.61 -30.37
C VAL A 7 6.38 -29.30 -29.51
N LEU A 8 5.32 -29.87 -29.95
CA LEU A 8 4.05 -30.09 -29.28
C LEU A 8 4.27 -31.24 -28.27
N LEU A 9 4.03 -31.04 -26.99
CA LEU A 9 3.74 -32.13 -26.08
C LEU A 9 2.68 -31.72 -25.05
N LEU A 10 1.55 -32.37 -25.21
CA LEU A 10 0.44 -32.48 -24.26
C LEU A 10 0.91 -33.19 -22.96
N GLY A 11 0.36 -32.77 -21.87
CA GLY A 11 0.43 -33.44 -20.57
C GLY A 11 -0.55 -32.80 -19.63
N LEU A 12 -1.75 -33.23 -19.68
CA LEU A 12 -2.67 -33.88 -18.75
C LEU A 12 -2.59 -33.43 -17.29
N SER A 13 -3.68 -32.77 -16.88
CA SER A 13 -4.58 -33.11 -15.73
C SER A 13 -3.96 -33.74 -14.49
N ALA A 14 -4.05 -33.00 -13.39
CA ALA A 14 -4.31 -33.59 -12.08
C ALA A 14 -5.19 -32.62 -11.28
N CYS A 15 -6.50 -32.88 -11.28
CA CYS A 15 -7.42 -32.41 -10.26
C CYS A 15 -7.05 -33.13 -8.96
N ALA A 16 -6.63 -32.40 -7.94
CA ALA A 16 -6.56 -32.88 -6.58
C ALA A 16 -7.82 -32.40 -5.85
N GLU A 17 -8.72 -33.37 -5.62
CA GLU A 17 -9.89 -33.20 -4.77
C GLU A 17 -9.44 -32.98 -3.32
N VAL A 18 -9.91 -31.89 -2.73
CA VAL A 18 -9.77 -31.63 -1.28
C VAL A 18 -10.90 -32.34 -0.58
N PRO A 19 -10.65 -33.29 0.36
CA PRO A 19 -11.71 -33.95 1.11
C PRO A 19 -12.37 -32.95 2.10
N LEU A 20 -13.69 -32.78 1.93
CA LEU A 20 -14.57 -32.19 2.93
C LEU A 20 -14.56 -33.08 4.19
N ASN A 21 -13.89 -32.64 5.23
CA ASN A 21 -14.11 -33.24 6.55
C ASN A 21 -15.30 -32.54 7.21
N ARG A 22 -16.46 -33.13 7.07
CA ARG A 22 -17.69 -32.77 7.79
C ARG A 22 -17.75 -33.63 9.05
N SER A 23 -17.65 -33.05 10.22
CA SER A 23 -18.07 -33.67 11.47
C SER A 23 -19.17 -32.82 12.12
N PRO A 24 -20.27 -33.45 12.52
CA PRO A 24 -21.41 -32.74 13.07
C PRO A 24 -21.38 -32.64 14.60
N ASP A 25 -22.22 -31.72 15.09
CA ASP A 25 -22.79 -31.61 16.43
C ASP A 25 -21.91 -31.15 17.60
N SER A 26 -22.15 -29.89 17.99
CA SER A 26 -22.80 -29.64 19.30
C SER A 26 -23.32 -28.20 19.34
N ALA A 27 -24.61 -28.11 19.45
CA ALA A 27 -25.33 -26.89 19.76
C ALA A 27 -24.99 -26.44 21.19
N THR A 28 -24.64 -25.19 21.35
CA THR A 28 -25.05 -24.37 22.52
C THR A 28 -24.90 -22.91 22.15
N GLY A 29 -26.01 -22.18 22.16
CA GLY A 29 -26.07 -20.77 21.84
C GLY A 29 -25.33 -19.94 22.90
N VAL A 30 -24.57 -18.98 22.40
CA VAL A 30 -24.26 -17.74 23.12
C VAL A 30 -24.39 -16.61 22.12
N THR A 31 -25.42 -15.81 22.33
CA THR A 31 -25.60 -14.48 21.83
C THR A 31 -24.35 -13.67 22.19
N GLY A 32 -23.52 -13.37 21.22
CA GLY A 32 -22.35 -12.52 21.38
C GLY A 32 -22.30 -11.57 20.21
N SER A 33 -22.76 -10.34 20.45
CA SER A 33 -22.67 -9.21 19.54
C SER A 33 -21.29 -9.10 18.93
N ALA A 34 -21.22 -8.98 17.62
CA ALA A 34 -20.00 -8.75 16.87
C ALA A 34 -19.29 -7.47 17.34
N PRO A 35 -17.98 -7.49 17.52
CA PRO A 35 -17.22 -6.26 17.73
C PRO A 35 -16.91 -5.66 16.35
N GLN A 36 -17.87 -4.97 15.77
CA GLN A 36 -17.61 -4.11 14.58
C GLN A 36 -17.23 -2.68 14.98
N GLU A 37 -17.18 -2.39 16.28
CA GLU A 37 -16.92 -1.04 16.78
C GLU A 37 -15.43 -0.73 17.01
N SER A 38 -14.55 -1.73 16.89
CA SER A 38 -13.11 -1.54 17.12
C SER A 38 -12.34 -1.04 15.88
N ALA A 39 -12.87 -1.22 14.67
CA ALA A 39 -12.17 -0.82 13.45
C ALA A 39 -12.28 0.68 13.13
N GLU A 40 -13.30 1.38 13.66
CA GLU A 40 -13.46 2.82 13.42
C GLU A 40 -12.78 3.69 14.49
N ALA A 41 -12.47 3.14 15.65
CA ALA A 41 -11.79 3.86 16.74
C ALA A 41 -10.25 3.92 16.52
N GLU A 42 -9.65 2.93 15.86
CA GLU A 42 -8.20 2.91 15.57
C GLU A 42 -7.79 3.86 14.45
N SER A 43 -8.71 4.28 13.59
CA SER A 43 -8.46 5.25 12.51
C SER A 43 -8.18 6.69 13.03
N LYS A 44 -8.39 6.96 14.30
CA LYS A 44 -8.24 8.29 14.92
C LYS A 44 -7.05 8.44 15.86
N ALA A 45 -6.33 7.37 16.15
CA ALA A 45 -5.15 7.36 17.02
C ALA A 45 -3.94 6.90 16.20
N GLY A 46 -3.25 7.82 15.54
CA GLY A 46 -1.91 7.62 14.96
C GLY A 46 -1.73 6.37 14.08
N SER A 47 -0.85 6.44 13.10
CA SER A 47 -0.48 5.29 12.27
C SER A 47 -0.08 4.08 13.12
N SER A 48 -0.49 2.88 12.70
CA SER A 48 -0.11 1.62 13.37
C SER A 48 1.41 1.48 13.49
N ALA A 49 1.90 0.77 14.50
CA ALA A 49 3.33 0.55 14.69
C ALA A 49 4.00 -0.02 13.43
N ALA A 50 3.31 -0.93 12.73
CA ALA A 50 3.79 -1.50 11.47
C ALA A 50 3.95 -0.45 10.37
N VAL A 51 3.01 0.50 10.27
CA VAL A 51 3.10 1.60 9.30
C VAL A 51 4.24 2.54 9.68
N GLN A 52 4.41 2.86 10.95
CA GLN A 52 5.51 3.71 11.42
C GLN A 52 6.88 3.10 11.09
N GLU A 53 7.05 1.79 11.28
CA GLU A 53 8.27 1.07 10.92
C GLU A 53 8.53 1.13 9.40
N LEU A 54 7.52 0.85 8.58
CA LEU A 54 7.65 0.94 7.12
C LEU A 54 8.03 2.35 6.66
N VAL A 55 7.46 3.39 7.25
CA VAL A 55 7.81 4.78 6.95
C VAL A 55 9.25 5.10 7.36
N ALA A 56 9.69 4.63 8.54
CA ALA A 56 11.06 4.81 8.99
C ALA A 56 12.07 4.13 8.06
N ASN A 57 11.80 2.89 7.65
CA ASN A 57 12.62 2.13 6.71
C ASN A 57 12.66 2.82 5.34
N SER A 58 11.51 3.26 4.82
CA SER A 58 11.41 4.01 3.57
C SER A 58 12.28 5.27 3.60
N ARG A 59 12.22 6.05 4.67
CA ARG A 59 13.02 7.27 4.82
C ARG A 59 14.52 6.98 4.87
N THR A 60 14.92 5.92 5.57
CA THR A 60 16.32 5.48 5.65
C THR A 60 16.85 5.07 4.29
N SER A 61 16.10 4.24 3.57
CA SER A 61 16.44 3.78 2.21
C SER A 61 16.51 4.96 1.23
N ARG A 62 15.55 5.89 1.30
CA ARG A 62 15.54 7.11 0.49
C ARG A 62 16.78 7.98 0.75
N ALA A 63 17.13 8.21 2.01
CA ALA A 63 18.31 8.98 2.39
C ALA A 63 19.62 8.33 1.92
N GLY A 64 19.65 7.00 1.81
CA GLY A 64 20.74 6.22 1.24
C GLY A 64 20.74 6.14 -0.27
N GLY A 65 19.75 6.73 -0.95
CA GLY A 65 19.60 6.67 -2.42
C GLY A 65 19.00 5.35 -2.93
N ASP A 66 18.59 4.46 -2.03
CA ASP A 66 17.91 3.22 -2.42
C ASP A 66 16.40 3.47 -2.57
N TYR A 67 16.07 4.13 -3.67
CA TYR A 67 14.69 4.49 -3.97
C TYR A 67 13.79 3.27 -4.24
N ALA A 68 14.36 2.15 -4.67
CA ALA A 68 13.59 0.94 -4.94
C ALA A 68 13.01 0.37 -3.63
N HIS A 69 13.83 0.20 -2.61
CA HIS A 69 13.36 -0.24 -1.29
C HIS A 69 12.48 0.81 -0.62
N ALA A 70 12.83 2.10 -0.73
CA ALA A 70 12.00 3.17 -0.18
C ALA A 70 10.57 3.15 -0.75
N LEU A 71 10.41 2.98 -2.06
CA LEU A 71 9.11 2.87 -2.71
C LEU A 71 8.35 1.62 -2.27
N ALA A 72 9.03 0.47 -2.20
CA ALA A 72 8.40 -0.78 -1.79
C ALA A 72 7.82 -0.69 -0.36
N ASP A 73 8.55 -0.10 0.58
CA ASP A 73 8.12 0.04 1.96
C ASP A 73 6.95 1.03 2.09
N ILE A 74 7.03 2.21 1.45
CA ILE A 74 5.95 3.18 1.53
C ILE A 74 4.67 2.71 0.82
N GLU A 75 4.78 1.95 -0.27
CA GLU A 75 3.64 1.33 -0.91
C GLU A 75 2.98 0.27 -0.04
N ARG A 76 3.78 -0.49 0.74
CA ARG A 76 3.23 -1.42 1.75
C ARG A 76 2.48 -0.67 2.84
N ALA A 77 3.02 0.43 3.34
CA ALA A 77 2.34 1.29 4.32
C ALA A 77 1.01 1.81 3.78
N ILE A 78 0.97 2.28 2.53
CA ILE A 78 -0.25 2.75 1.86
C ILE A 78 -1.30 1.63 1.73
N ARG A 79 -0.89 0.39 1.50
CA ARG A 79 -1.84 -0.75 1.48
C ARG A 79 -2.51 -0.99 2.84
N ILE A 80 -1.81 -0.68 3.93
CA ILE A 80 -2.35 -0.81 5.29
C ILE A 80 -3.27 0.38 5.61
N GLU A 81 -2.83 1.60 5.29
CA GLU A 81 -3.56 2.83 5.60
C GLU A 81 -3.77 3.71 4.35
N PRO A 82 -4.63 3.31 3.40
CA PRO A 82 -4.76 3.98 2.10
C PRO A 82 -5.34 5.40 2.17
N ARG A 83 -5.99 5.74 3.29
CA ARG A 83 -6.59 7.06 3.53
C ARG A 83 -5.68 8.00 4.34
N ASN A 84 -4.48 7.57 4.71
CA ASN A 84 -3.51 8.40 5.41
C ASN A 84 -2.79 9.31 4.40
N PRO A 85 -3.02 10.64 4.40
CA PRO A 85 -2.44 11.55 3.42
C PRO A 85 -0.92 11.65 3.53
N TYR A 86 -0.37 11.44 4.73
CA TYR A 86 1.08 11.54 4.96
C TYR A 86 1.86 10.44 4.27
N LEU A 87 1.28 9.26 4.07
CA LEU A 87 1.93 8.17 3.32
C LEU A 87 2.03 8.51 1.82
N TRP A 88 1.01 9.16 1.27
CA TRP A 88 1.05 9.64 -0.11
C TRP A 88 2.05 10.79 -0.28
N LEU A 89 2.25 11.62 0.74
CA LEU A 89 3.30 12.64 0.76
C LEU A 89 4.69 12.01 0.75
N GLU A 90 4.96 11.00 1.61
CA GLU A 90 6.23 10.28 1.63
C GLU A 90 6.53 9.58 0.29
N LEU A 91 5.52 8.99 -0.35
CA LEU A 91 5.66 8.42 -1.68
C LEU A 91 6.05 9.50 -2.71
N GLY A 92 5.41 10.66 -2.64
CA GLY A 92 5.70 11.79 -3.53
C GLY A 92 7.09 12.38 -3.32
N GLU A 93 7.55 12.51 -2.08
CA GLU A 93 8.93 12.93 -1.77
C GLU A 93 9.95 11.93 -2.33
N THR A 94 9.68 10.64 -2.22
CA THR A 94 10.56 9.60 -2.76
C THR A 94 10.64 9.66 -4.29
N HIS A 95 9.53 9.91 -4.97
CA HIS A 95 9.53 10.13 -6.41
C HIS A 95 10.30 11.38 -6.81
N LEU A 96 10.15 12.47 -6.06
CA LEU A 96 10.85 13.71 -6.32
C LEU A 96 12.37 13.56 -6.17
N ASP A 97 12.81 12.91 -5.09
CA ASP A 97 14.23 12.66 -4.82
C ASP A 97 14.85 11.70 -5.85
N ARG A 98 14.05 10.77 -6.40
CA ARG A 98 14.45 9.88 -7.49
C ARG A 98 14.57 10.62 -8.85
N GLY A 99 14.05 11.83 -8.95
CA GLY A 99 14.02 12.61 -10.20
C GLY A 99 12.79 12.36 -11.06
N ASP A 100 11.67 11.94 -10.46
CA ASP A 100 10.38 11.70 -11.14
C ASP A 100 9.32 12.75 -10.72
N PRO A 101 9.45 14.01 -11.16
CA PRO A 101 8.55 15.08 -10.72
C PRO A 101 7.10 14.85 -11.16
N GLN A 102 6.86 14.14 -12.24
CA GLN A 102 5.51 13.84 -12.70
C GLN A 102 4.79 12.89 -11.74
N GLN A 103 5.47 11.86 -11.24
CA GLN A 103 4.92 10.94 -10.25
C GLN A 103 4.75 11.63 -8.89
N ALA A 104 5.71 12.46 -8.49
CA ALA A 104 5.61 13.29 -7.30
C ALA A 104 4.36 14.20 -7.34
N ALA A 105 4.12 14.86 -8.47
CA ALA A 105 2.93 15.69 -8.64
C ALA A 105 1.63 14.90 -8.61
N ALA A 106 1.60 13.70 -9.19
CA ALA A 106 0.43 12.83 -9.17
C ALA A 106 0.11 12.35 -7.74
N THR A 107 1.12 11.93 -6.98
CA THR A 107 0.98 11.52 -5.57
C THR A 107 0.61 12.69 -4.66
N ALA A 108 1.13 13.89 -4.87
CA ALA A 108 0.73 15.09 -4.14
C ALA A 108 -0.77 15.37 -4.31
N ARG A 109 -1.29 15.29 -5.54
CA ARG A 109 -2.75 15.43 -5.78
C ARG A 109 -3.55 14.33 -5.07
N LYS A 110 -3.03 13.11 -5.01
CA LYS A 110 -3.67 12.03 -4.26
C LYS A 110 -3.69 12.32 -2.77
N ALA A 111 -2.57 12.80 -2.20
CA ALA A 111 -2.52 13.23 -0.80
C ALA A 111 -3.58 14.30 -0.50
N MET A 112 -3.72 15.31 -1.35
CA MET A 112 -4.76 16.35 -1.22
C MET A 112 -6.17 15.74 -1.22
N SER A 113 -6.44 14.77 -2.10
CA SER A 113 -7.75 14.16 -2.22
C SER A 113 -8.16 13.33 -1.00
N VAL A 114 -7.19 12.72 -0.29
CA VAL A 114 -7.46 11.89 0.90
C VAL A 114 -7.32 12.67 2.21
N ALA A 115 -6.77 13.88 2.17
CA ALA A 115 -6.53 14.71 3.35
C ALA A 115 -7.83 15.19 4.05
N GLY A 116 -8.98 15.15 3.37
CA GLY A 116 -10.25 15.56 3.97
C GLY A 116 -10.20 16.98 4.55
N SER A 117 -10.33 17.10 5.87
CA SER A 117 -10.23 18.38 6.60
C SER A 117 -8.82 18.69 7.13
N ASP A 118 -7.83 17.83 6.92
CA ASP A 118 -6.45 18.04 7.39
C ASP A 118 -5.77 19.12 6.54
N SER A 119 -5.78 20.33 7.07
CA SER A 119 -5.17 21.51 6.43
C SER A 119 -3.65 21.41 6.34
N ALA A 120 -3.00 20.74 7.32
CA ALA A 120 -1.55 20.57 7.31
C ALA A 120 -1.10 19.63 6.18
N ALA A 121 -1.80 18.52 6.02
CA ALA A 121 -1.55 17.60 4.92
C ALA A 121 -1.80 18.24 3.55
N LYS A 122 -2.85 19.08 3.42
CA LYS A 122 -3.11 19.83 2.18
C LYS A 122 -1.97 20.81 1.85
N ALA A 123 -1.54 21.62 2.82
CA ALA A 123 -0.44 22.56 2.63
C ALA A 123 0.87 21.86 2.26
N ALA A 124 1.16 20.71 2.88
CA ALA A 124 2.31 19.88 2.54
C ALA A 124 2.24 19.35 1.09
N ALA A 125 1.05 18.91 0.67
CA ALA A 125 0.83 18.43 -0.69
C ALA A 125 0.96 19.55 -1.75
N GLU A 126 0.47 20.74 -1.46
CA GLU A 126 0.66 21.92 -2.32
C GLU A 126 2.14 22.30 -2.45
N ASN A 127 2.89 22.25 -1.35
CA ASN A 127 4.33 22.49 -1.38
C ASN A 127 5.05 21.45 -2.26
N LEU A 128 4.75 20.18 -2.07
CA LEU A 128 5.32 19.09 -2.88
C LEU A 128 4.98 19.27 -4.37
N LEU A 129 3.73 19.62 -4.68
CA LEU A 129 3.28 19.87 -6.05
C LEU A 129 4.05 21.05 -6.68
N SER A 130 4.23 22.14 -5.91
CA SER A 130 5.01 23.30 -6.33
C SER A 130 6.48 22.96 -6.58
N ARG A 131 7.09 22.11 -5.75
CA ARG A 131 8.48 21.65 -5.94
C ARG A 131 8.60 20.77 -7.18
N ALA A 132 7.66 19.86 -7.39
CA ALA A 132 7.63 18.99 -8.57
C ALA A 132 7.46 19.76 -9.88
N SER A 133 6.75 20.89 -9.87
CA SER A 133 6.57 21.72 -11.07
C SER A 133 7.78 22.56 -11.45
N ARG A 134 8.79 22.66 -10.60
CA ARG A 134 10.03 23.43 -10.83
C ARG A 134 11.20 22.58 -11.32
N GLN A 135 11.05 21.28 -11.39
CA GLN A 135 12.05 20.34 -11.91
C GLN A 135 11.70 19.94 -13.34
#